data_30feae9683e2c1e203e6bebc1bf01d7b
#
_entry.id   30feae9683e2c1e203e6bebc1bf01d7b
#
_cell.length_a   1.000
_cell.length_b   1.000
_cell.length_c   1.000
_cell.angle_alpha   90.00
_cell.angle_beta   90.00
_cell.angle_gamma   90.00
#
_symmetry.space_group_name_H-M   'P 1'
#
loop_
_entity.id
_entity.type
_entity.pdbx_description
1 polymer ?
#
loop_
_entity_poly.entity_id
_entity_poly.type
_entity_poly.pdbx_seq_one_letter_code
_entity_poly.pdbx_strand_id
1 'polypeptide(L)'
;MNNPIVLDTHVLLWALLKPEELSEDSKQQINLAQENSQLLLSSISLWEIAMLKFKKRINIYEPIKDFLESIANINGLFIKDISPEIAAESISLMDDFHGDPADRIIVATAKCYGATLFTRDQKILTWANLGHIKSLPTYTQSEKEIATID
;
A
#
# COMPACT_ATOMS: atom_id res chain seq x y z
N MET A 1 7.10 -8.40 -18.16
CA MET A 1 7.11 -6.96 -17.85
C MET A 1 6.72 -6.74 -16.44
N ASN A 2 7.54 -6.02 -15.79
CA ASN A 2 7.40 -5.86 -14.36
C ASN A 2 6.80 -4.51 -14.06
N ASN A 3 5.52 -4.51 -13.65
CA ASN A 3 4.91 -3.28 -13.20
C ASN A 3 5.26 -3.09 -11.73
N PRO A 4 5.58 -1.87 -11.32
CA PRO A 4 5.81 -1.62 -9.90
C PRO A 4 4.52 -1.84 -9.11
N ILE A 5 4.69 -2.21 -7.85
CA ILE A 5 3.59 -2.40 -6.92
C ILE A 5 3.76 -1.42 -5.78
N VAL A 6 2.69 -0.67 -5.47
CA VAL A 6 2.62 0.12 -4.25
C VAL A 6 1.81 -0.66 -3.24
N LEU A 7 2.34 -0.82 -2.03
CA LEU A 7 1.62 -1.49 -0.95
C LEU A 7 0.87 -0.46 -0.12
N ASP A 8 -0.44 -0.70 0.07
CA ASP A 8 -1.18 0.03 1.08
C ASP A 8 -0.61 -0.35 2.45
N THR A 9 -0.74 0.55 3.41
CA THR A 9 -0.16 0.37 4.73
C THR A 9 -0.53 -0.96 5.37
N HIS A 10 -1.81 -1.35 5.32
CA HIS A 10 -2.25 -2.59 5.94
C HIS A 10 -1.73 -3.82 5.22
N VAL A 11 -1.58 -3.75 3.90
CA VAL A 11 -1.02 -4.87 3.14
C VAL A 11 0.45 -5.08 3.52
N LEU A 12 1.20 -3.99 3.67
CA LEU A 12 2.58 -4.11 4.16
C LEU A 12 2.62 -4.75 5.55
N LEU A 13 1.77 -4.27 6.46
CA LEU A 13 1.75 -4.80 7.82
C LEU A 13 1.37 -6.28 7.83
N TRP A 14 0.44 -6.69 6.98
CA TRP A 14 0.10 -8.11 6.87
C TRP A 14 1.29 -8.91 6.33
N ALA A 15 1.97 -8.40 5.32
CA ALA A 15 3.14 -9.10 4.78
C ALA A 15 4.22 -9.31 5.85
N LEU A 16 4.39 -8.35 6.75
CA LEU A 16 5.41 -8.42 7.78
C LEU A 16 4.96 -9.15 9.04
N LEU A 17 3.71 -8.98 9.45
CA LEU A 17 3.23 -9.44 10.75
C LEU A 17 2.25 -10.59 10.68
N LYS A 18 1.48 -10.71 9.60
CA LYS A 18 0.44 -11.73 9.46
C LYS A 18 0.34 -12.19 8.01
N PRO A 19 1.40 -12.81 7.48
CA PRO A 19 1.41 -13.19 6.06
C PRO A 19 0.28 -14.16 5.69
N GLU A 20 -0.29 -14.87 6.66
CA GLU A 20 -1.43 -15.75 6.40
C GLU A 20 -2.68 -15.00 5.95
N GLU A 21 -2.73 -13.67 6.16
CA GLU A 21 -3.86 -12.85 5.69
C GLU A 21 -3.79 -12.56 4.20
N LEU A 22 -2.66 -12.84 3.57
CA LEU A 22 -2.47 -12.60 2.13
C LEU A 22 -2.69 -13.90 1.36
N SER A 23 -3.31 -13.79 0.17
CA SER A 23 -3.42 -14.94 -0.72
C SER A 23 -2.03 -15.35 -1.20
N GLU A 24 -1.90 -16.60 -1.61
CA GLU A 24 -0.63 -17.07 -2.15
C GLU A 24 -0.25 -16.29 -3.40
N ASP A 25 -1.22 -15.96 -4.23
CA ASP A 25 -0.96 -15.16 -5.43
C ASP A 25 -0.42 -13.78 -5.07
N SER A 26 -1.02 -13.11 -4.09
CA SER A 26 -0.54 -11.80 -3.64
C SER A 26 0.88 -11.88 -3.12
N LYS A 27 1.18 -12.91 -2.32
CA LYS A 27 2.55 -13.08 -1.80
C LYS A 27 3.55 -13.28 -2.92
N GLN A 28 3.20 -14.08 -3.93
CA GLN A 28 4.08 -14.31 -5.07
C GLN A 28 4.35 -13.02 -5.84
N GLN A 29 3.31 -12.23 -6.08
CA GLN A 29 3.46 -10.97 -6.79
C GLN A 29 4.30 -9.97 -6.00
N ILE A 30 4.09 -9.89 -4.69
CA ILE A 30 4.88 -9.01 -3.84
C ILE A 30 6.34 -9.44 -3.86
N ASN A 31 6.60 -10.74 -3.71
CA ASN A 31 7.97 -11.26 -3.72
C ASN A 31 8.66 -10.99 -5.05
N LEU A 32 7.95 -11.18 -6.15
CA LEU A 32 8.51 -10.94 -7.46
C LEU A 32 8.85 -9.45 -7.65
N ALA A 33 7.95 -8.57 -7.25
CA ALA A 33 8.21 -7.14 -7.33
C ALA A 33 9.41 -6.76 -6.47
N GLN A 34 9.53 -7.35 -5.28
CA GLN A 34 10.65 -7.10 -4.40
C GLN A 34 11.98 -7.53 -5.04
N GLU A 35 11.98 -8.73 -5.63
CA GLU A 35 13.19 -9.24 -6.31
C GLU A 35 13.62 -8.35 -7.46
N ASN A 36 12.68 -7.71 -8.11
CA ASN A 36 12.96 -6.84 -9.25
C ASN A 36 13.10 -5.36 -8.87
N SER A 37 13.18 -5.07 -7.57
CA SER A 37 13.33 -3.70 -7.06
C SER A 37 12.20 -2.79 -7.50
N GLN A 38 10.99 -3.33 -7.53
CA GLN A 38 9.78 -2.62 -7.96
C GLN A 38 8.69 -2.63 -6.90
N LEU A 39 9.04 -2.86 -5.65
CA LEU A 39 8.10 -2.78 -4.56
C LEU A 39 8.21 -1.39 -3.93
N LEU A 40 7.10 -0.66 -3.92
CA LEU A 40 7.07 0.73 -3.49
C LEU A 40 6.17 0.93 -2.29
N LEU A 41 6.52 1.87 -1.45
CA LEU A 41 5.72 2.26 -0.30
C LEU A 41 5.70 3.78 -0.22
N SER A 42 4.53 4.37 -0.02
CA SER A 42 4.44 5.81 0.20
C SER A 42 5.04 6.17 1.56
N SER A 43 5.76 7.27 1.63
CA SER A 43 6.30 7.75 2.89
C SER A 43 5.19 8.01 3.93
N ILE A 44 3.96 8.31 3.49
CA ILE A 44 2.85 8.52 4.42
C ILE A 44 2.52 7.25 5.20
N SER A 45 2.84 6.06 4.64
CA SER A 45 2.61 4.81 5.35
C SER A 45 3.45 4.71 6.62
N LEU A 46 4.64 5.30 6.63
CA LEU A 46 5.45 5.31 7.85
C LEU A 46 4.73 6.06 8.97
N TRP A 47 4.12 7.20 8.63
CA TRP A 47 3.35 7.95 9.60
C TRP A 47 2.12 7.17 10.06
N GLU A 48 1.41 6.53 9.14
CA GLU A 48 0.24 5.72 9.51
C GLU A 48 0.59 4.59 10.47
N ILE A 49 1.72 3.93 10.22
CA ILE A 49 2.16 2.84 11.10
C ILE A 49 2.45 3.37 12.50
N ALA A 50 3.11 4.52 12.59
CA ALA A 50 3.39 5.14 13.88
C ALA A 50 2.08 5.47 14.60
N MET A 51 1.09 5.99 13.88
CA MET A 51 -0.22 6.30 14.45
C MET A 51 -0.95 5.03 14.91
N LEU A 52 -0.86 3.96 14.15
CA LEU A 52 -1.50 2.69 14.52
C LEU A 52 -0.91 2.15 15.82
N LYS A 53 0.41 2.25 15.97
CA LYS A 53 1.04 1.83 17.22
C LYS A 53 0.61 2.73 18.38
N PHE A 54 0.62 4.04 18.16
CA PHE A 54 0.20 4.99 19.18
C PHE A 54 -1.22 4.71 19.66
N LYS A 55 -2.11 4.37 18.72
CA LYS A 55 -3.51 4.06 19.05
C LYS A 55 -3.70 2.62 19.51
N LYS A 56 -2.61 1.87 19.67
CA LYS A 56 -2.63 0.47 20.14
C LYS A 56 -3.44 -0.45 19.23
N ARG A 57 -3.44 -0.16 17.95
CA ARG A 57 -4.16 -0.98 16.95
C ARG A 57 -3.28 -2.05 16.32
N ILE A 58 -1.98 -1.99 16.54
CA ILE A 58 -1.03 -3.01 16.10
C ILE A 58 -0.08 -3.30 17.25
N ASN A 59 0.43 -4.54 17.26
CA ASN A 59 1.36 -4.99 18.30
C ASN A 59 2.77 -4.98 17.72
N ILE A 60 3.51 -3.93 18.07
CA ILE A 60 4.91 -3.80 17.73
C ILE A 60 5.65 -3.54 19.03
N TYR A 61 6.53 -4.47 19.42
CA TYR A 61 7.17 -4.43 20.72
C TYR A 61 8.45 -3.61 20.73
N GLU A 62 9.10 -3.48 19.61
CA GLU A 62 10.30 -2.65 19.52
C GLU A 62 9.93 -1.18 19.43
N PRO A 63 10.87 -0.26 19.70
CA PRO A 63 10.60 1.17 19.53
C PRO A 63 10.14 1.46 18.12
N ILE A 64 9.17 2.35 17.97
CA ILE A 64 8.57 2.60 16.66
C ILE A 64 9.60 3.07 15.63
N LYS A 65 10.55 3.89 16.05
CA LYS A 65 11.59 4.38 15.14
C LYS A 65 12.38 3.21 14.55
N ASP A 66 12.72 2.23 15.38
CA ASP A 66 13.48 1.07 14.93
C ASP A 66 12.68 0.23 13.93
N PHE A 67 11.39 0.07 14.21
CA PHE A 67 10.52 -0.67 13.29
C PHE A 67 10.43 0.02 11.94
N LEU A 68 10.23 1.35 11.94
CA LEU A 68 10.15 2.11 10.71
C LEU A 68 11.46 2.10 9.93
N GLU A 69 12.58 2.16 10.64
CA GLU A 69 13.89 2.06 9.98
C GLU A 69 14.08 0.68 9.35
N SER A 70 13.61 -0.37 10.01
CA SER A 70 13.71 -1.71 9.43
C SER A 70 12.92 -1.82 8.13
N ILE A 71 11.76 -1.16 8.06
CA ILE A 71 10.97 -1.11 6.83
C ILE A 71 11.75 -0.37 5.74
N ALA A 72 12.33 0.77 6.07
CA ALA A 72 13.08 1.57 5.11
C ALA A 72 14.31 0.83 4.57
N ASN A 73 14.80 -0.17 5.29
CA ASN A 73 15.98 -0.93 4.91
C ASN A 73 15.66 -2.28 4.27
N ILE A 74 14.39 -2.57 3.98
CA ILE A 74 14.03 -3.81 3.28
C ILE A 74 14.59 -3.75 1.85
N ASN A 75 15.37 -4.76 1.49
CA ASN A 75 15.89 -4.86 0.13
C ASN A 75 14.74 -4.99 -0.87
N GLY A 76 14.81 -4.20 -1.94
CA GLY A 76 13.81 -4.28 -2.99
C GLY A 76 12.55 -3.44 -2.73
N LEU A 77 12.44 -2.84 -1.54
CA LEU A 77 11.35 -1.93 -1.20
C LEU A 77 11.89 -0.49 -1.22
N PHE A 78 11.18 0.38 -1.92
CA PHE A 78 11.59 1.77 -2.06
C PHE A 78 10.53 2.69 -1.50
N ILE A 79 10.92 3.53 -0.54
CA ILE A 79 10.03 4.53 0.04
C ILE A 79 9.96 5.70 -0.94
N LYS A 80 8.74 6.09 -1.31
CA LYS A 80 8.52 7.21 -2.24
C LYS A 80 7.98 8.39 -1.48
N ASP A 81 8.71 9.49 -1.53
CA ASP A 81 8.31 10.72 -0.85
C ASP A 81 7.12 11.36 -1.54
N ILE A 82 6.42 12.20 -0.79
CA ILE A 82 5.32 12.98 -1.34
C ILE A 82 5.92 14.09 -2.19
N SER A 83 5.98 13.85 -3.50
CA SER A 83 6.48 14.84 -4.45
C SER A 83 5.41 15.88 -4.75
N PRO A 84 5.79 17.02 -5.39
CA PRO A 84 4.77 17.96 -5.84
C PRO A 84 3.71 17.34 -6.72
N GLU A 85 4.10 16.42 -7.61
CA GLU A 85 3.16 15.73 -8.48
C GLU A 85 2.18 14.88 -7.69
N ILE A 86 2.68 14.10 -6.73
CA ILE A 86 1.83 13.24 -5.89
C ILE A 86 0.90 14.10 -5.03
N ALA A 87 1.42 15.18 -4.45
CA ALA A 87 0.60 16.07 -3.64
C ALA A 87 -0.54 16.68 -4.47
N ALA A 88 -0.24 17.15 -5.66
CA ALA A 88 -1.25 17.73 -6.54
C ALA A 88 -2.28 16.68 -6.96
N GLU A 89 -1.82 15.48 -7.32
CA GLU A 89 -2.71 14.40 -7.73
C GLU A 89 -3.65 13.99 -6.57
N SER A 90 -3.13 13.95 -5.35
CA SER A 90 -3.94 13.56 -4.20
C SER A 90 -5.12 14.50 -3.98
N ILE A 91 -4.95 15.78 -4.33
CA ILE A 91 -6.02 16.77 -4.18
C ILE A 91 -7.01 16.64 -5.33
N SER A 92 -6.55 16.34 -6.55
CA SER A 92 -7.46 16.17 -7.68
C SER A 92 -8.38 14.95 -7.50
N LEU A 93 -8.04 14.02 -6.61
CA LEU A 93 -8.88 12.86 -6.31
C LEU A 93 -10.03 13.21 -5.35
N MET A 94 -10.04 14.39 -4.76
CA MET A 94 -11.04 14.73 -3.73
C MET A 94 -12.48 14.71 -4.23
N ASP A 95 -12.69 15.02 -5.49
CA ASP A 95 -14.05 15.02 -6.05
C ASP A 95 -14.57 13.62 -6.31
N ASP A 96 -13.67 12.68 -6.59
CA ASP A 96 -14.05 11.33 -7.01
C ASP A 96 -13.85 10.29 -5.92
N PHE A 97 -12.94 10.54 -4.98
CA PHE A 97 -12.57 9.56 -3.98
C PHE A 97 -12.53 10.22 -2.61
N HIS A 98 -13.40 9.74 -1.72
CA HIS A 98 -13.59 10.32 -0.39
C HIS A 98 -12.79 9.59 0.71
N GLY A 99 -11.65 9.02 0.36
CA GLY A 99 -10.75 8.45 1.35
C GLY A 99 -10.14 9.52 2.23
N ASP A 100 -9.52 9.11 3.34
CA ASP A 100 -8.81 10.07 4.18
C ASP A 100 -7.54 10.57 3.45
N PRO A 101 -6.87 11.59 3.99
CA PRO A 101 -5.69 12.15 3.30
C PRO A 101 -4.61 11.12 3.00
N ALA A 102 -4.34 10.19 3.93
CA ALA A 102 -3.31 9.19 3.70
C ALA A 102 -3.68 8.27 2.55
N ASP A 103 -4.96 7.84 2.48
CA ASP A 103 -5.44 7.00 1.38
C ASP A 103 -5.27 7.70 0.03
N ARG A 104 -5.62 8.99 -0.02
CA ARG A 104 -5.48 9.74 -1.26
C ARG A 104 -4.02 9.87 -1.70
N ILE A 105 -3.12 10.04 -0.75
CA ILE A 105 -1.68 10.12 -1.05
C ILE A 105 -1.17 8.77 -1.58
N ILE A 106 -1.61 7.67 -0.98
CA ILE A 106 -1.21 6.34 -1.43
C ILE A 106 -1.73 6.07 -2.84
N VAL A 107 -3.00 6.37 -3.09
CA VAL A 107 -3.59 6.19 -4.43
C VAL A 107 -2.87 7.08 -5.45
N ALA A 108 -2.59 8.32 -5.09
CA ALA A 108 -1.87 9.23 -5.98
C ALA A 108 -0.46 8.72 -6.28
N THR A 109 0.20 8.13 -5.29
CA THR A 109 1.52 7.55 -5.49
C THR A 109 1.45 6.44 -6.54
N ALA A 110 0.50 5.52 -6.39
CA ALA A 110 0.33 4.45 -7.35
C ALA A 110 0.07 5.00 -8.76
N LYS A 111 -0.80 5.99 -8.84
CA LYS A 111 -1.15 6.58 -10.14
C LYS A 111 0.03 7.26 -10.80
N CYS A 112 0.80 8.03 -10.04
CA CYS A 112 1.94 8.76 -10.60
C CYS A 112 3.07 7.84 -11.05
N TYR A 113 3.23 6.68 -10.42
CA TYR A 113 4.26 5.72 -10.81
C TYR A 113 3.75 4.68 -11.81
N GLY A 114 2.49 4.75 -12.22
CA GLY A 114 1.92 3.72 -13.07
C GLY A 114 1.96 2.36 -12.40
N ALA A 115 1.78 2.32 -11.09
CA ALA A 115 1.93 1.11 -10.30
C ALA A 115 0.59 0.46 -10.00
N THR A 116 0.63 -0.84 -9.75
CA THR A 116 -0.51 -1.56 -9.23
C THR A 116 -0.58 -1.31 -7.72
N LEU A 117 -1.72 -0.91 -7.21
CA LEU A 117 -1.89 -0.70 -5.78
C LEU A 117 -2.50 -1.93 -5.15
N PHE A 118 -1.78 -2.52 -4.18
CA PHE A 118 -2.30 -3.63 -3.40
C PHE A 118 -2.96 -3.06 -2.15
N THR A 119 -4.27 -3.23 -2.04
CA THR A 119 -5.04 -2.69 -0.92
C THR A 119 -6.17 -3.63 -0.54
N ARG A 120 -6.62 -3.52 0.70
CA ARG A 120 -7.84 -4.19 1.18
C ARG A 120 -9.00 -3.23 1.37
N ASP A 121 -8.78 -1.93 1.12
CA ASP A 121 -9.78 -0.91 1.38
C ASP A 121 -10.90 -0.96 0.35
N GLN A 122 -12.12 -1.27 0.79
CA GLN A 122 -13.27 -1.39 -0.09
C GLN A 122 -13.62 -0.09 -0.79
N LYS A 123 -13.38 1.04 -0.16
CA LYS A 123 -13.65 2.33 -0.80
C LYS A 123 -12.76 2.53 -2.02
N ILE A 124 -11.49 2.18 -1.88
CA ILE A 124 -10.53 2.30 -2.98
C ILE A 124 -10.92 1.33 -4.08
N LEU A 125 -11.28 0.10 -3.73
CA LEU A 125 -11.65 -0.92 -4.71
C LEU A 125 -12.88 -0.54 -5.48
N THR A 126 -13.90 -0.03 -4.79
CA THR A 126 -15.13 0.41 -5.44
C THR A 126 -14.86 1.55 -6.40
N TRP A 127 -14.06 2.52 -5.97
CA TRP A 127 -13.68 3.64 -6.81
C TRP A 127 -12.90 3.17 -8.04
N ALA A 128 -11.98 2.24 -7.86
CA ALA A 128 -11.18 1.70 -8.96
C ALA A 128 -12.07 1.00 -10.00
N ASN A 129 -13.09 0.29 -9.52
CA ASN A 129 -14.02 -0.43 -10.41
C ASN A 129 -14.89 0.52 -11.25
N LEU A 130 -14.90 1.80 -10.91
CA LEU A 130 -15.57 2.80 -11.74
C LEU A 130 -14.70 3.29 -12.90
N GLY A 131 -13.52 2.69 -13.08
CA GLY A 131 -12.66 2.99 -14.22
C GLY A 131 -11.56 4.01 -13.97
N HIS A 132 -11.40 4.47 -12.72
CA HIS A 132 -10.37 5.45 -12.39
C HIS A 132 -8.98 4.84 -12.36
N ILE A 133 -8.90 3.62 -11.86
CA ILE A 133 -7.66 2.86 -11.79
C ILE A 133 -8.00 1.40 -12.06
N LYS A 134 -7.14 0.75 -12.83
CA LYS A 134 -7.30 -0.67 -13.09
C LYS A 134 -7.08 -1.45 -11.79
N SER A 135 -7.90 -2.44 -11.53
CA SER A 135 -7.80 -3.21 -10.30
C SER A 135 -7.85 -4.71 -10.55
N LEU A 136 -7.19 -5.45 -9.67
CA LEU A 136 -7.22 -6.91 -9.67
C LEU A 136 -7.54 -7.36 -8.26
N PRO A 137 -8.60 -8.14 -8.07
CA PRO A 137 -8.88 -8.65 -6.74
C PRO A 137 -7.82 -9.66 -6.31
N THR A 138 -7.42 -9.59 -5.04
CA THR A 138 -6.54 -10.55 -4.43
C THR A 138 -7.14 -10.92 -3.08
N TYR A 139 -7.46 -12.20 -2.91
CA TYR A 139 -8.15 -12.66 -1.72
C TYR A 139 -7.44 -13.85 -1.12
N THR A 140 -7.53 -13.97 0.20
CA THR A 140 -7.19 -15.21 0.85
C THR A 140 -8.36 -16.17 0.65
N GLN A 141 -8.14 -17.42 0.96
CA GLN A 141 -9.20 -18.42 0.91
C GLN A 141 -10.32 -18.12 1.91
N SER A 142 -10.03 -17.36 2.93
CA SER A 142 -11.04 -16.97 3.92
C SER A 142 -11.84 -15.75 3.49
N GLU A 143 -11.70 -15.34 2.25
CA GLU A 143 -12.47 -14.24 1.67
C GLU A 143 -12.13 -12.87 2.25
N LYS A 144 -10.94 -12.73 2.76
CA LYS A 144 -10.45 -11.43 3.16
C LYS A 144 -10.22 -10.60 1.91
N GLU A 145 -10.77 -9.42 1.93
CA GLU A 145 -10.70 -8.59 0.75
C GLU A 145 -9.38 -7.85 0.69
N ILE A 146 -8.53 -8.33 -0.18
CA ILE A 146 -7.32 -7.65 -0.57
C ILE A 146 -7.40 -7.55 -2.06
N ALA A 147 -7.31 -6.36 -2.56
CA ALA A 147 -7.39 -6.18 -3.98
C ALA A 147 -6.21 -5.40 -4.48
N THR A 148 -5.96 -5.57 -5.77
CA THR A 148 -4.89 -4.92 -6.48
C THR A 148 -5.50 -3.82 -7.32
N ILE A 149 -4.92 -2.64 -7.27
CA ILE A 149 -5.35 -1.49 -8.05
C ILE A 149 -4.17 -1.03 -8.88
N ASP A 150 -4.35 -0.98 -10.20
CA ASP A 150 -3.33 -0.50 -11.11
C ASP A 150 -3.47 0.99 -11.36
#